data_e8f86baacb85e593561cc7a9b885486d
#
_entry.id   e8f86baacb85e593561cc7a9b885486d
#
_cell.length_a   1.000
_cell.length_b   1.000
_cell.length_c   1.000
_cell.angle_alpha   90.00
_cell.angle_beta   90.00
_cell.angle_gamma   90.00
#
_symmetry.space_group_name_H-M   'P 1'
#
loop_
_entity.id
_entity.type
_entity.pdbx_description
1 polymer ?
#
loop_
_entity_poly.entity_id
_entity_poly.type
_entity_poly.pdbx_seq_one_letter_code
_entity_poly.pdbx_strand_id
1 'polypeptide(L)'
;MNITLALTVGVPIAILIYIVKSDKFPEPKKLVIQTFFVGVFICIPAGYLNSYIYLLEGAFAIEDMSFLAGFTEEPLKFLAFILFIKANSEFDEPMDAIVYGTIISLGFATWENIEYVYMIYSDQSFYVATIRAISAIPLHASCGVIMGYYIGLYIFKGRRKYIVQALLIPVLIH
;
A
#
# COMPACT_ATOMS: atom_id res chain seq x y z
N MET A 1 -1.44 14.16 22.42
CA MET A 1 -1.76 13.49 21.13
C MET A 1 -2.65 12.30 21.45
N ASN A 2 -3.79 12.17 20.80
CA ASN A 2 -4.68 11.03 21.02
C ASN A 2 -3.96 9.74 20.57
N ILE A 3 -3.88 8.73 21.45
CA ILE A 3 -3.17 7.48 21.19
C ILE A 3 -3.74 6.75 19.97
N THR A 4 -5.06 6.82 19.76
CA THR A 4 -5.72 6.28 18.56
C THR A 4 -5.17 6.91 17.29
N LEU A 5 -5.01 8.24 17.25
CA LEU A 5 -4.44 8.94 16.10
C LEU A 5 -2.96 8.55 15.88
N ALA A 6 -2.22 8.37 16.98
CA ALA A 6 -0.82 7.92 16.89
C ALA A 6 -0.71 6.51 16.29
N LEU A 7 -1.62 5.60 16.61
CA LEU A 7 -1.68 4.26 16.02
C LEU A 7 -2.14 4.32 14.55
N THR A 8 -3.16 5.12 14.25
CA THR A 8 -3.77 5.19 12.91
C THR A 8 -2.83 5.79 11.86
N VAL A 9 -2.16 6.88 12.18
CA VAL A 9 -1.33 7.65 11.24
C VAL A 9 0.16 7.58 11.59
N GLY A 10 0.49 7.55 12.87
CA GLY A 10 1.88 7.56 13.33
C GLY A 10 2.64 6.29 12.97
N VAL A 11 2.01 5.12 13.02
CA VAL A 11 2.67 3.84 12.67
C VAL A 11 3.04 3.78 11.18
N PRO A 12 2.13 4.04 10.21
CA PRO A 12 2.52 4.09 8.79
C PRO A 12 3.61 5.12 8.52
N ILE A 13 3.52 6.31 9.13
CA ILE A 13 4.54 7.36 8.95
C ILE A 13 5.89 6.95 9.56
N ALA A 14 5.90 6.25 10.69
CA ALA A 14 7.14 5.76 11.28
C ALA A 14 7.84 4.73 10.37
N ILE A 15 7.08 3.79 9.79
CA ILE A 15 7.60 2.82 8.83
C ILE A 15 8.10 3.54 7.57
N LEU A 16 7.36 4.54 7.07
CA LEU A 16 7.76 5.35 5.92
C LEU A 16 9.10 6.05 6.18
N ILE A 17 9.24 6.71 7.33
CA ILE A 17 10.49 7.37 7.71
C ILE A 17 11.64 6.37 7.80
N TYR A 18 11.38 5.18 8.35
CA TYR A 18 12.38 4.12 8.44
C TYR A 18 12.84 3.67 7.04
N ILE A 19 11.92 3.38 6.13
CA ILE A 19 12.24 2.92 4.75
C ILE A 19 13.02 4.00 3.99
N VAL A 20 12.56 5.26 4.00
CA VAL A 20 13.24 6.37 3.32
C VAL A 20 14.64 6.62 3.89
N LYS A 21 14.83 6.45 5.20
CA LYS A 21 16.17 6.59 5.82
C LYS A 21 17.07 5.36 5.63
N SER A 22 16.51 4.21 5.26
CA SER A 22 17.28 3.00 4.97
C SER A 22 17.92 3.04 3.58
N ASP A 23 17.51 3.99 2.77
CA ASP A 23 18.12 4.25 1.49
C ASP A 23 19.46 4.96 1.66
N LYS A 24 20.46 4.49 0.93
CA LYS A 24 21.82 5.05 0.95
C LYS A 24 21.90 6.37 0.15
N PHE A 25 21.08 6.48 -0.89
CA PHE A 25 20.97 7.64 -1.76
C PHE A 25 19.55 8.21 -1.64
N PRO A 26 19.32 9.13 -0.66
CA PRO A 26 17.97 9.54 -0.30
C PRO A 26 17.21 10.22 -1.43
N GLU A 27 15.99 9.79 -1.64
CA GLU A 27 15.08 10.32 -2.64
C GLU A 27 14.66 11.78 -2.38
N PRO A 28 14.37 12.58 -3.43
CA PRO A 28 13.87 13.94 -3.27
C PRO A 28 12.60 14.00 -2.43
N LYS A 29 12.61 14.79 -1.36
CA LYS A 29 11.46 14.90 -0.43
C LYS A 29 10.14 15.19 -1.13
N LYS A 30 10.18 16.02 -2.19
CA LYS A 30 9.00 16.34 -3.00
C LYS A 30 8.40 15.08 -3.63
N LEU A 31 9.24 14.21 -4.20
CA LEU A 31 8.81 12.99 -4.86
C LEU A 31 8.29 11.97 -3.84
N VAL A 32 8.94 11.85 -2.68
CA VAL A 32 8.46 11.03 -1.55
C VAL A 32 7.04 11.44 -1.13
N ILE A 33 6.81 12.75 -0.94
CA ILE A 33 5.49 13.27 -0.56
C ILE A 33 4.46 13.03 -1.67
N GLN A 34 4.80 13.30 -2.93
CA GLN A 34 3.90 13.08 -4.06
C GLN A 34 3.52 11.61 -4.18
N THR A 35 4.48 10.70 -4.07
CA THR A 35 4.26 9.25 -4.13
C THR A 35 3.36 8.76 -2.98
N PHE A 36 3.54 9.30 -1.78
CA PHE A 36 2.66 9.00 -0.65
C PHE A 36 1.21 9.40 -0.95
N PHE A 37 0.99 10.59 -1.49
CA PHE A 37 -0.36 11.04 -1.84
C PHE A 37 -0.94 10.28 -3.03
N VAL A 38 -0.14 9.80 -3.97
CA VAL A 38 -0.61 8.85 -4.99
C VAL A 38 -1.19 7.61 -4.32
N GLY A 39 -0.51 7.03 -3.32
CA GLY A 39 -1.03 5.94 -2.50
C GLY A 39 -2.37 6.27 -1.83
N VAL A 40 -2.47 7.45 -1.20
CA VAL A 40 -3.73 7.93 -0.59
C VAL A 40 -4.86 7.99 -1.62
N PHE A 41 -4.62 8.58 -2.79
CA PHE A 41 -5.68 8.78 -3.78
C PHE A 41 -6.15 7.49 -4.45
N ILE A 42 -5.29 6.49 -4.65
CA ILE A 42 -5.72 5.22 -5.23
C ILE A 42 -6.55 4.36 -4.26
N CYS A 43 -6.55 4.67 -2.96
CA CYS A 43 -7.45 4.04 -2.00
C CYS A 43 -8.93 4.32 -2.32
N ILE A 44 -9.24 5.48 -2.89
CA ILE A 44 -10.62 5.85 -3.22
C ILE A 44 -11.23 4.88 -4.26
N PRO A 45 -10.66 4.67 -5.46
CA PRO A 45 -11.21 3.70 -6.41
C PRO A 45 -11.16 2.27 -5.87
N ALA A 46 -10.17 1.90 -5.04
CA ALA A 46 -10.14 0.60 -4.39
C ALA A 46 -11.35 0.39 -3.46
N GLY A 47 -11.70 1.39 -2.65
CA GLY A 47 -12.88 1.36 -1.80
C GLY A 47 -14.20 1.17 -2.57
N TYR A 48 -14.34 1.80 -3.73
CA TYR A 48 -15.50 1.55 -4.61
C TYR A 48 -15.53 0.12 -5.15
N LEU A 49 -14.38 -0.43 -5.55
CA LEU A 49 -14.30 -1.83 -6.01
C LEU A 49 -14.61 -2.80 -4.88
N ASN A 50 -14.07 -2.58 -3.69
CA ASN A 50 -14.35 -3.39 -2.52
C ASN A 50 -15.83 -3.32 -2.12
N SER A 51 -16.46 -2.13 -2.17
CA SER A 51 -17.90 -1.98 -1.92
C SER A 51 -18.74 -2.77 -2.91
N TYR A 52 -18.32 -2.85 -4.18
CA TYR A 52 -18.99 -3.68 -5.18
C TYR A 52 -18.87 -5.18 -4.86
N ILE A 53 -17.72 -5.63 -4.36
CA ILE A 53 -17.54 -7.03 -3.90
C ILE A 53 -18.52 -7.34 -2.76
N TYR A 54 -18.66 -6.46 -1.76
CA TYR A 54 -19.64 -6.63 -0.68
C TYR A 54 -21.09 -6.74 -1.19
N LEU A 55 -21.44 -5.98 -2.22
CA LEU A 55 -22.77 -6.13 -2.84
C LEU A 55 -22.94 -7.49 -3.50
N LEU A 56 -21.91 -8.04 -4.11
CA LEU A 56 -21.95 -9.39 -4.70
C LEU A 56 -22.02 -10.47 -3.61
N GLU A 57 -21.31 -10.33 -2.50
CA GLU A 57 -21.43 -11.23 -1.33
C GLU A 57 -22.89 -11.37 -0.90
N GLY A 58 -23.55 -10.23 -0.67
CA GLY A 58 -24.97 -10.22 -0.29
C GLY A 58 -25.90 -10.82 -1.35
N ALA A 59 -25.61 -10.57 -2.64
CA ALA A 59 -26.42 -11.07 -3.74
C ALA A 59 -26.29 -12.58 -3.97
N PHE A 60 -25.12 -13.16 -3.72
CA PHE A 60 -24.82 -14.59 -3.94
C PHE A 60 -24.77 -15.40 -2.65
N ALA A 61 -25.03 -14.80 -1.49
CA ALA A 61 -24.92 -15.45 -0.17
C ALA A 61 -23.58 -16.17 0.06
N ILE A 62 -22.48 -15.58 -0.43
CA ILE A 62 -21.12 -16.11 -0.24
C ILE A 62 -20.58 -15.51 1.06
N GLU A 63 -20.21 -16.35 2.00
CA GLU A 63 -19.58 -15.91 3.25
C GLU A 63 -18.12 -15.50 3.00
N ASP A 64 -17.76 -14.30 3.48
CA ASP A 64 -16.41 -13.76 3.56
C ASP A 64 -15.59 -13.79 2.24
N MET A 65 -15.78 -12.76 1.43
CA MET A 65 -14.93 -12.51 0.25
C MET A 65 -13.83 -11.47 0.52
N SER A 66 -13.54 -11.17 1.78
CA SER A 66 -12.54 -10.14 2.17
C SER A 66 -11.14 -10.41 1.58
N PHE A 67 -10.80 -11.68 1.32
CA PHE A 67 -9.56 -12.07 0.63
C PHE A 67 -9.45 -11.49 -0.80
N LEU A 68 -10.57 -11.07 -1.40
CA LEU A 68 -10.55 -10.44 -2.73
C LEU A 68 -10.04 -8.99 -2.69
N ALA A 69 -9.91 -8.37 -1.52
CA ALA A 69 -9.32 -7.04 -1.40
C ALA A 69 -7.93 -6.97 -2.02
N GLY A 70 -7.12 -8.01 -1.86
CA GLY A 70 -5.82 -8.11 -2.52
C GLY A 70 -5.89 -8.00 -4.05
N PHE A 71 -6.96 -8.54 -4.67
CA PHE A 71 -7.18 -8.50 -6.13
C PHE A 71 -7.66 -7.13 -6.63
N THR A 72 -8.17 -6.27 -5.78
CA THR A 72 -8.57 -4.90 -6.13
C THR A 72 -7.45 -3.90 -5.82
N GLU A 73 -6.82 -4.03 -4.68
CA GLU A 73 -5.89 -3.05 -4.14
C GLU A 73 -4.47 -3.17 -4.71
N GLU A 74 -3.90 -4.38 -4.73
CA GLU A 74 -2.53 -4.56 -5.19
C GLU A 74 -2.34 -4.24 -6.68
N PRO A 75 -3.29 -4.58 -7.59
CA PRO A 75 -3.20 -4.13 -8.98
C PRO A 75 -3.25 -2.60 -9.13
N LEU A 76 -4.02 -1.89 -8.29
CA LEU A 76 -4.07 -0.42 -8.32
C LEU A 76 -2.75 0.18 -7.83
N LYS A 77 -2.15 -0.36 -6.75
CA LYS A 77 -0.83 0.06 -6.26
C LYS A 77 0.25 -0.20 -7.31
N PHE A 78 0.22 -1.38 -7.94
CA PHE A 78 1.12 -1.73 -9.03
C PHE A 78 0.98 -0.78 -10.23
N LEU A 79 -0.25 -0.50 -10.67
CA LEU A 79 -0.52 0.43 -11.77
C LEU A 79 -0.03 1.84 -11.43
N ALA A 80 -0.26 2.31 -10.21
CA ALA A 80 0.24 3.60 -9.74
C ALA A 80 1.76 3.67 -9.81
N PHE A 81 2.48 2.62 -9.39
CA PHE A 81 3.93 2.57 -9.51
C PHE A 81 4.38 2.71 -10.97
N ILE A 82 3.78 1.91 -11.87
CA ILE A 82 4.16 1.91 -13.28
C ILE A 82 3.90 3.25 -13.96
N LEU A 83 2.79 3.91 -13.62
CA LEU A 83 2.40 5.18 -14.26
C LEU A 83 3.15 6.39 -13.70
N PHE A 84 3.43 6.44 -12.40
CA PHE A 84 3.95 7.65 -11.75
C PHE A 84 5.44 7.58 -11.41
N ILE A 85 5.98 6.38 -11.15
CA ILE A 85 7.36 6.23 -10.68
C ILE A 85 8.29 5.76 -11.78
N LYS A 86 7.93 4.72 -12.53
CA LYS A 86 8.82 4.08 -13.51
C LYS A 86 9.41 5.05 -14.55
N ALA A 87 8.69 6.11 -14.93
CA ALA A 87 9.13 7.10 -15.91
C ALA A 87 9.86 8.30 -15.28
N ASN A 88 10.02 8.33 -13.96
CA ASN A 88 10.68 9.42 -13.27
C ASN A 88 12.21 9.32 -13.40
N SER A 89 12.90 10.44 -13.62
CA SER A 89 14.35 10.50 -13.74
C SER A 89 15.11 10.17 -12.47
N GLU A 90 14.47 10.37 -11.33
CA GLU A 90 15.01 10.04 -9.99
C GLU A 90 14.93 8.54 -9.68
N PHE A 91 14.26 7.75 -10.52
CA PHE A 91 14.16 6.30 -10.39
C PHE A 91 15.34 5.66 -11.13
N ASP A 92 16.51 5.59 -10.52
CA ASP A 92 17.77 5.21 -11.17
C ASP A 92 18.52 4.06 -10.50
N GLU A 93 18.08 3.60 -9.29
CA GLU A 93 18.65 2.42 -8.64
C GLU A 93 17.61 1.39 -8.16
N PRO A 94 18.03 0.12 -7.92
CA PRO A 94 17.08 -0.93 -7.50
C PRO A 94 16.41 -0.69 -6.15
N MET A 95 17.03 0.08 -5.24
CA MET A 95 16.49 0.39 -3.93
C MET A 95 15.29 1.34 -4.03
N ASP A 96 15.31 2.26 -4.97
CA ASP A 96 14.21 3.20 -5.23
C ASP A 96 12.90 2.47 -5.49
N ALA A 97 12.96 1.34 -6.20
CA ALA A 97 11.78 0.53 -6.45
C ALA A 97 11.14 0.03 -5.14
N ILE A 98 11.96 -0.38 -4.16
CA ILE A 98 11.49 -0.81 -2.84
C ILE A 98 10.93 0.39 -2.08
N VAL A 99 11.65 1.51 -2.08
CA VAL A 99 11.26 2.74 -1.39
C VAL A 99 9.92 3.22 -1.92
N TYR A 100 9.79 3.46 -3.23
CA TYR A 100 8.55 3.98 -3.81
C TYR A 100 7.37 3.00 -3.74
N GLY A 101 7.61 1.69 -3.94
CA GLY A 101 6.57 0.67 -3.76
C GLY A 101 6.01 0.67 -2.34
N THR A 102 6.90 0.77 -1.34
CA THR A 102 6.50 0.86 0.07
C THR A 102 5.78 2.16 0.39
N ILE A 103 6.24 3.31 -0.17
CA ILE A 103 5.59 4.61 0.05
C ILE A 103 4.16 4.61 -0.50
N ILE A 104 3.92 4.07 -1.71
CA ILE A 104 2.56 3.94 -2.28
C ILE A 104 1.68 3.11 -1.34
N SER A 105 2.17 1.95 -0.91
CA SER A 105 1.41 1.04 -0.05
C SER A 105 1.12 1.64 1.33
N LEU A 106 2.06 2.40 1.91
CA LEU A 106 1.85 3.09 3.19
C LEU A 106 0.92 4.30 3.06
N GLY A 107 0.95 5.03 1.94
CA GLY A 107 -0.02 6.08 1.65
C GLY A 107 -1.44 5.52 1.59
N PHE A 108 -1.61 4.41 0.86
CA PHE A 108 -2.86 3.66 0.78
C PHE A 108 -3.33 3.22 2.18
N ALA A 109 -2.50 2.49 2.91
CA ALA A 109 -2.81 2.00 4.25
C ALA A 109 -3.15 3.10 5.26
N THR A 110 -2.52 4.29 5.12
CA THR A 110 -2.83 5.44 5.99
C THR A 110 -4.26 5.91 5.81
N TRP A 111 -4.70 6.08 4.55
CA TRP A 111 -6.07 6.51 4.28
C TRP A 111 -7.08 5.44 4.68
N GLU A 112 -6.85 4.22 4.30
CA GLU A 112 -7.69 3.08 4.68
C GLU A 112 -7.83 2.96 6.20
N ASN A 113 -6.73 3.13 6.95
CA ASN A 113 -6.79 3.17 8.42
C ASN A 113 -7.68 4.29 8.96
N ILE A 114 -7.65 5.47 8.35
CA ILE A 114 -8.52 6.59 8.74
C ILE A 114 -9.99 6.20 8.51
N GLU A 115 -10.31 5.59 7.37
CA GLU A 115 -11.67 5.12 7.06
C GLU A 115 -12.14 4.07 8.07
N TYR A 116 -11.35 3.02 8.32
CA TYR A 116 -11.72 1.96 9.26
C TYR A 116 -11.88 2.47 10.69
N VAL A 117 -10.94 3.28 11.17
CA VAL A 117 -10.90 3.73 12.57
C VAL A 117 -11.94 4.79 12.88
N TYR A 118 -12.18 5.74 11.96
CA TYR A 118 -13.00 6.91 12.26
C TYR A 118 -14.35 6.96 11.53
N MET A 119 -14.52 6.17 10.45
CA MET A 119 -15.75 6.18 9.67
C MET A 119 -16.54 4.87 9.85
N ILE A 120 -15.88 3.71 9.70
CA ILE A 120 -16.56 2.42 9.71
C ILE A 120 -16.78 1.91 11.15
N TYR A 121 -15.73 1.95 11.98
CA TYR A 121 -15.73 1.39 13.34
C TYR A 121 -15.45 2.47 14.40
N SER A 122 -16.09 3.63 14.27
CA SER A 122 -15.86 4.79 15.16
C SER A 122 -16.07 4.47 16.63
N ASP A 123 -17.05 3.61 16.97
CA ASP A 123 -17.36 3.18 18.33
C ASP A 123 -16.28 2.28 18.95
N GLN A 124 -15.44 1.66 18.12
CA GLN A 124 -14.34 0.76 18.52
C GLN A 124 -12.98 1.28 18.05
N SER A 125 -12.86 2.57 17.81
CA SER A 125 -11.73 3.20 17.13
C SER A 125 -10.36 2.83 17.71
N PHE A 126 -10.22 2.78 19.04
CA PHE A 126 -8.95 2.40 19.68
C PHE A 126 -8.59 0.93 19.44
N TYR A 127 -9.55 0.03 19.55
CA TYR A 127 -9.34 -1.40 19.31
C TYR A 127 -8.95 -1.64 17.84
N VAL A 128 -9.70 -1.08 16.90
CA VAL A 128 -9.44 -1.22 15.48
C VAL A 128 -8.07 -0.62 15.11
N ALA A 129 -7.73 0.57 15.61
CA ALA A 129 -6.43 1.18 15.39
C ALA A 129 -5.29 0.29 15.92
N THR A 130 -5.47 -0.36 17.08
CA THR A 130 -4.47 -1.24 17.68
C THR A 130 -4.23 -2.49 16.83
N ILE A 131 -5.31 -3.18 16.44
CA ILE A 131 -5.20 -4.39 15.62
C ILE A 131 -4.58 -4.07 14.25
N ARG A 132 -5.06 -3.02 13.58
CA ARG A 132 -4.53 -2.62 12.26
C ARG A 132 -3.08 -2.15 12.32
N ALA A 133 -2.63 -1.56 13.42
CA ALA A 133 -1.23 -1.16 13.61
C ALA A 133 -0.24 -2.35 13.59
N ILE A 134 -0.68 -3.53 14.04
CA ILE A 134 0.16 -4.74 14.10
C ILE A 134 -0.14 -5.78 13.02
N SER A 135 -1.21 -5.60 12.25
CA SER A 135 -1.61 -6.52 11.16
C SER A 135 -1.63 -5.82 9.81
N ALA A 136 -2.66 -5.03 9.52
CA ALA A 136 -2.87 -4.43 8.19
C ALA A 136 -1.72 -3.52 7.74
N ILE A 137 -1.24 -2.62 8.60
CA ILE A 137 -0.15 -1.69 8.24
C ILE A 137 1.14 -2.44 7.87
N PRO A 138 1.65 -3.39 8.69
CA PRO A 138 2.81 -4.21 8.32
C PRO A 138 2.58 -5.05 7.06
N LEU A 139 1.35 -5.55 6.85
CA LEU A 139 1.00 -6.31 5.65
C LEU A 139 1.12 -5.45 4.39
N HIS A 140 0.49 -4.27 4.36
CA HIS A 140 0.62 -3.33 3.24
C HIS A 140 2.07 -2.92 3.00
N ALA A 141 2.84 -2.61 4.06
CA ALA A 141 4.26 -2.29 3.92
C ALA A 141 5.03 -3.44 3.28
N SER A 142 4.78 -4.69 3.72
CA SER A 142 5.42 -5.89 3.18
C SER A 142 5.06 -6.12 1.70
N CYS A 143 3.79 -5.95 1.33
CA CYS A 143 3.35 -6.01 -0.06
C CYS A 143 4.07 -4.97 -0.92
N GLY A 144 4.21 -3.74 -0.42
CA GLY A 144 4.95 -2.67 -1.10
C GLY A 144 6.43 -2.98 -1.30
N VAL A 145 7.11 -3.52 -0.27
CA VAL A 145 8.51 -3.98 -0.35
C VAL A 145 8.66 -5.08 -1.40
N ILE A 146 7.79 -6.10 -1.37
CA ILE A 146 7.84 -7.23 -2.30
C ILE A 146 7.56 -6.75 -3.73
N MET A 147 6.53 -5.94 -3.93
CA MET A 147 6.22 -5.33 -5.23
C MET A 147 7.41 -4.57 -5.78
N GLY A 148 7.97 -3.65 -4.99
CA GLY A 148 9.12 -2.85 -5.35
C GLY A 148 10.35 -3.71 -5.67
N TYR A 149 10.65 -4.70 -4.85
CA TYR A 149 11.77 -5.62 -5.10
C TYR A 149 11.67 -6.29 -6.47
N TYR A 150 10.52 -6.84 -6.82
CA TYR A 150 10.35 -7.50 -8.11
C TYR A 150 10.27 -6.53 -9.29
N ILE A 151 9.74 -5.31 -9.10
CA ILE A 151 9.80 -4.25 -10.12
C ILE A 151 11.27 -3.85 -10.36
N GLY A 152 12.06 -3.65 -9.30
CA GLY A 152 13.49 -3.38 -9.41
C GLY A 152 14.22 -4.49 -10.18
N LEU A 153 13.96 -5.76 -9.88
CA LEU A 153 14.53 -6.88 -10.65
C LEU A 153 14.08 -6.87 -12.11
N TYR A 154 12.83 -6.51 -12.40
CA TYR A 154 12.35 -6.41 -13.77
C TYR A 154 13.08 -5.33 -14.56
N ILE A 155 13.22 -4.14 -13.98
CA ILE A 155 13.78 -2.98 -14.67
C ILE A 155 15.30 -3.12 -14.83
N PHE A 156 16.02 -3.47 -13.76
CA PHE A 156 17.48 -3.48 -13.75
C PHE A 156 18.08 -4.82 -14.22
N LYS A 157 17.34 -5.95 -14.19
CA LYS A 157 17.79 -7.25 -14.71
C LYS A 157 17.09 -7.69 -16.00
N GLY A 158 16.07 -6.98 -16.49
CA GLY A 158 15.44 -7.19 -17.79
C GLY A 158 14.62 -8.47 -17.94
N ARG A 159 14.32 -9.23 -16.88
CA ARG A 159 13.59 -10.51 -17.00
C ARG A 159 12.09 -10.33 -16.76
N ARG A 160 11.28 -10.58 -17.79
CA ARG A 160 9.82 -10.40 -17.78
C ARG A 160 9.09 -11.16 -16.65
N LYS A 161 9.59 -12.28 -16.18
CA LYS A 161 8.96 -13.02 -15.08
C LYS A 161 8.79 -12.18 -13.80
N TYR A 162 9.70 -11.25 -13.54
CA TYR A 162 9.68 -10.43 -12.32
C TYR A 162 8.52 -9.44 -12.31
N ILE A 163 8.06 -8.93 -13.45
CA ILE A 163 6.89 -8.03 -13.46
C ILE A 163 5.61 -8.76 -13.07
N VAL A 164 5.49 -10.05 -13.46
CA VAL A 164 4.37 -10.90 -13.05
C VAL A 164 4.45 -11.20 -11.55
N GLN A 165 5.64 -11.49 -11.03
CA GLN A 165 5.86 -11.71 -9.59
C GLN A 165 5.60 -10.47 -8.75
N ALA A 166 5.93 -9.27 -9.27
CA ALA A 166 5.66 -8.00 -8.62
C ALA A 166 4.16 -7.74 -8.39
N LEU A 167 3.31 -8.27 -9.25
CA LEU A 167 1.86 -8.19 -9.11
C LEU A 167 1.29 -9.36 -8.30
N LEU A 168 1.60 -10.60 -8.71
CA LEU A 168 0.91 -11.78 -8.18
C LEU A 168 1.28 -12.09 -6.73
N ILE A 169 2.53 -11.89 -6.33
CA ILE A 169 2.96 -12.24 -4.96
C ILE A 169 2.27 -11.34 -3.92
N PRO A 170 2.26 -10.00 -4.05
CA PRO A 170 1.49 -9.15 -3.14
C PRO A 170 -0.01 -9.49 -3.12
N VAL A 171 -0.63 -9.74 -4.28
CA VAL A 171 -2.06 -10.14 -4.36
C VAL A 171 -2.34 -11.41 -3.56
N LEU A 172 -1.43 -12.40 -3.59
CA LEU A 172 -1.62 -13.67 -2.89
C LEU A 172 -1.31 -13.60 -1.38
N ILE A 173 -0.55 -12.60 -0.95
CA ILE A 173 -0.18 -12.42 0.46
C ILE A 173 -1.20 -11.52 1.17
N HIS A 174 -1.76 -10.56 0.45
CA HIS A 174 -2.76 -9.63 0.96
C HIS A 174 -4.09 -10.33 1.22
#